data_3143af00c35039a44ec434fcbcdd2359
#
_entry.id   3143af00c35039a44ec434fcbcdd2359
#
_cell.length_a   1.000
_cell.length_b   1.000
_cell.length_c   1.000
_cell.angle_alpha   90.00
_cell.angle_beta   90.00
_cell.angle_gamma   90.00
#
_symmetry.space_group_name_H-M   'P 1'
#
loop_
_entity.id
_entity.type
_entity.pdbx_description
1 polymer ?
#
loop_
_entity_poly.entity_id
_entity_poly.type
_entity_poly.pdbx_seq_one_letter_code
_entity_poly.pdbx_strand_id
1 'polypeptide(L)'
;MRRLAVIGSGIAGLSTAYALRHQAQVTLFEADGRFGGHAHTVDVTLDGVTHGVDTGFLVFNHRTYPQLVRLFEELQVPTVASEMSFSVQSPASDLEWSGCSLNTVFAQRRNLLSPRFLGMLADILRFNRLATGLAERGAEHELQMAIGDFLDQHRFGAVFREGYLLPMIGCIWSCPTDQMLRFPIATLIRFCHNHGLIQVADRPQWHTVQGGSRQYVQRLMAHL
;
A
#
# COMPACT_ATOMS: atom_id res chain seq x y z
N MET A 1 8.84 2.25 -39.52
CA MET A 1 8.38 2.16 -38.14
C MET A 1 9.52 2.53 -37.20
N ARG A 2 9.28 3.35 -36.16
CA ARG A 2 10.33 3.67 -35.16
C ARG A 2 10.69 2.41 -34.36
N ARG A 3 11.98 2.27 -34.01
CA ARG A 3 12.45 1.20 -33.13
C ARG A 3 12.62 1.75 -31.73
N LEU A 4 12.02 1.10 -30.74
CA LEU A 4 12.05 1.53 -29.33
C LEU A 4 12.55 0.38 -28.45
N ALA A 5 13.45 0.68 -27.52
CA ALA A 5 13.86 -0.21 -26.46
C ALA A 5 13.15 0.20 -25.16
N VAL A 6 12.50 -0.74 -24.51
CA VAL A 6 11.89 -0.57 -23.19
C VAL A 6 12.71 -1.41 -22.21
N ILE A 7 13.23 -0.79 -21.15
CA ILE A 7 14.09 -1.43 -20.18
C ILE A 7 13.30 -1.73 -18.90
N GLY A 8 13.24 -2.99 -18.53
CA GLY A 8 12.49 -3.51 -17.39
C GLY A 8 11.05 -3.89 -17.72
N SER A 9 10.63 -5.05 -17.23
CA SER A 9 9.30 -5.63 -17.44
C SER A 9 8.35 -5.47 -16.24
N GLY A 10 8.61 -4.52 -15.37
CA GLY A 10 7.62 -4.09 -14.38
C GLY A 10 6.40 -3.46 -15.05
N ILE A 11 5.37 -3.10 -14.26
CA ILE A 11 4.11 -2.55 -14.79
C ILE A 11 4.35 -1.34 -15.72
N ALA A 12 5.31 -0.47 -15.41
CA ALA A 12 5.62 0.69 -16.25
C ALA A 12 6.15 0.29 -17.63
N GLY A 13 7.11 -0.64 -17.68
CA GLY A 13 7.67 -1.12 -18.94
C GLY A 13 6.67 -1.93 -19.77
N LEU A 14 5.97 -2.86 -19.15
CA LEU A 14 4.96 -3.67 -19.81
C LEU A 14 3.81 -2.83 -20.38
N SER A 15 3.26 -1.89 -19.60
CA SER A 15 2.19 -1.01 -20.06
C SER A 15 2.65 -0.06 -21.18
N THR A 16 3.90 0.42 -21.12
CA THR A 16 4.50 1.23 -22.19
C THR A 16 4.67 0.44 -23.46
N ALA A 17 5.24 -0.77 -23.37
CA ALA A 17 5.39 -1.66 -24.54
C ALA A 17 4.03 -1.99 -25.16
N TYR A 18 3.05 -2.33 -24.35
CA TYR A 18 1.68 -2.61 -24.78
C TYR A 18 1.04 -1.40 -25.48
N ALA A 19 1.13 -0.21 -24.91
CA ALA A 19 0.56 1.01 -25.52
C ALA A 19 1.19 1.36 -26.87
N LEU A 20 2.47 1.06 -27.05
CA LEU A 20 3.24 1.40 -28.26
C LEU A 20 3.30 0.28 -29.31
N ARG A 21 2.79 -0.90 -29.03
CA ARG A 21 2.91 -2.12 -29.85
C ARG A 21 2.46 -1.96 -31.32
N HIS A 22 1.50 -1.08 -31.57
CA HIS A 22 1.01 -0.79 -32.91
C HIS A 22 1.64 0.45 -33.58
N GLN A 23 2.42 1.25 -32.82
CA GLN A 23 3.00 2.50 -33.30
C GLN A 23 4.49 2.37 -33.58
N ALA A 24 5.17 1.40 -32.97
CA ALA A 24 6.61 1.19 -33.07
C ALA A 24 6.98 -0.29 -33.03
N GLN A 25 8.16 -0.62 -33.49
CA GLN A 25 8.80 -1.91 -33.22
C GLN A 25 9.42 -1.84 -31.83
N VAL A 26 8.73 -2.42 -30.84
CA VAL A 26 9.15 -2.40 -29.46
C VAL A 26 10.01 -3.64 -29.14
N THR A 27 11.16 -3.43 -28.51
CA THR A 27 11.97 -4.50 -27.90
C THR A 27 11.97 -4.29 -26.39
N LEU A 28 11.46 -5.23 -25.64
CA LEU A 28 11.45 -5.23 -24.17
C LEU A 28 12.67 -5.99 -23.65
N PHE A 29 13.46 -5.34 -22.80
CA PHE A 29 14.64 -5.92 -22.13
C PHE A 29 14.31 -6.13 -20.65
N GLU A 30 14.59 -7.33 -20.15
CA GLU A 30 14.46 -7.70 -18.75
C GLU A 30 15.76 -8.38 -18.27
N ALA A 31 16.23 -7.99 -17.09
CA ALA A 31 17.44 -8.55 -16.50
C ALA A 31 17.17 -9.82 -15.67
N ASP A 32 15.96 -9.93 -15.13
CA ASP A 32 15.53 -11.08 -14.33
C ASP A 32 15.11 -12.26 -15.22
N GLY A 33 15.09 -13.46 -14.64
CA GLY A 33 14.58 -14.68 -15.28
C GLY A 33 13.04 -14.71 -15.41
N ARG A 34 12.33 -13.66 -15.01
CA ARG A 34 10.87 -13.54 -15.08
C ARG A 34 10.43 -12.12 -15.45
N PHE A 35 9.28 -12.02 -16.08
CA PHE A 35 8.61 -10.74 -16.31
C PHE A 35 7.74 -10.34 -15.11
N GLY A 36 7.44 -9.04 -14.98
CA GLY A 36 6.46 -8.51 -14.05
C GLY A 36 7.03 -7.59 -12.96
N GLY A 37 8.34 -7.62 -12.68
CA GLY A 37 8.93 -6.79 -11.63
C GLY A 37 8.31 -7.12 -10.26
N HIS A 38 7.66 -6.14 -9.60
CA HIS A 38 6.94 -6.34 -8.33
C HIS A 38 5.65 -7.18 -8.45
N ALA A 39 5.13 -7.41 -9.63
CA ALA A 39 4.07 -8.39 -9.84
C ALA A 39 4.70 -9.79 -9.81
N HIS A 40 4.72 -10.38 -8.64
CA HIS A 40 5.37 -11.65 -8.39
C HIS A 40 4.47 -12.58 -7.58
N THR A 41 3.86 -13.53 -8.25
CA THR A 41 3.03 -14.57 -7.65
C THR A 41 3.84 -15.86 -7.48
N VAL A 42 3.89 -16.37 -6.26
CA VAL A 42 4.55 -17.64 -5.90
C VAL A 42 3.47 -18.68 -5.59
N ASP A 43 3.63 -19.87 -6.13
CA ASP A 43 2.72 -20.97 -5.81
C ASP A 43 3.12 -21.62 -4.49
N VAL A 44 2.17 -21.67 -3.55
CA VAL A 44 2.33 -22.31 -2.24
C VAL A 44 1.29 -23.42 -2.12
N THR A 45 1.73 -24.63 -1.86
CA THR A 45 0.83 -25.77 -1.66
C THR A 45 0.66 -26.06 -0.17
N LEU A 46 -0.57 -25.97 0.32
CA LEU A 46 -0.97 -26.31 1.68
C LEU A 46 -2.07 -27.36 1.62
N ASP A 47 -1.92 -28.44 2.34
CA ASP A 47 -2.92 -29.55 2.42
C ASP A 47 -3.37 -30.06 1.03
N GLY A 48 -2.44 -30.12 0.08
CA GLY A 48 -2.70 -30.57 -1.30
C GLY A 48 -3.40 -29.55 -2.21
N VAL A 49 -3.67 -28.32 -1.72
CA VAL A 49 -4.25 -27.22 -2.49
C VAL A 49 -3.16 -26.19 -2.80
N THR A 50 -3.00 -25.85 -4.07
CA THR A 50 -2.03 -24.84 -4.51
C THR A 50 -2.67 -23.46 -4.61
N HIS A 51 -2.08 -22.50 -3.93
CA HIS A 51 -2.50 -21.10 -3.90
C HIS A 51 -1.45 -20.21 -4.56
N GLY A 52 -1.87 -19.30 -5.44
CA GLY A 52 -1.02 -18.23 -5.97
C GLY A 52 -0.94 -17.09 -4.96
N VAL A 53 0.23 -16.89 -4.36
CA VAL A 53 0.48 -15.87 -3.34
C VAL A 53 1.31 -14.74 -3.95
N ASP A 54 0.76 -13.54 -3.96
CA ASP A 54 1.49 -12.35 -4.40
C ASP A 54 2.46 -11.87 -3.29
N THR A 55 3.71 -11.62 -3.67
CA THR A 55 4.77 -11.21 -2.75
C THR A 55 5.18 -9.75 -2.90
N GLY A 56 4.60 -9.04 -3.85
CA GLY A 56 4.89 -7.62 -4.10
C GLY A 56 3.61 -6.81 -4.29
N PHE A 57 3.07 -6.77 -5.51
CA PHE A 57 1.80 -6.10 -5.78
C PHE A 57 0.63 -6.94 -5.26
N LEU A 58 -0.07 -6.46 -4.24
CA LEU A 58 -1.12 -7.21 -3.53
C LEU A 58 -2.53 -6.74 -3.87
N VAL A 59 -2.79 -5.43 -3.78
CA VAL A 59 -4.13 -4.85 -3.84
C VAL A 59 -4.14 -3.53 -4.60
N PHE A 60 -5.29 -3.18 -5.15
CA PHE A 60 -5.57 -1.90 -5.78
C PHE A 60 -7.01 -1.47 -5.48
N ASN A 61 -7.37 -0.23 -5.81
CA ASN A 61 -8.75 0.24 -5.74
C ASN A 61 -9.08 1.13 -6.95
N HIS A 62 -10.35 1.26 -7.26
CA HIS A 62 -10.80 1.98 -8.45
C HIS A 62 -10.57 3.50 -8.35
N ARG A 63 -10.49 4.04 -7.13
CA ARG A 63 -10.33 5.49 -6.90
C ARG A 63 -8.92 5.98 -7.22
N THR A 64 -7.90 5.24 -6.76
CA THR A 64 -6.51 5.67 -6.85
C THR A 64 -5.73 5.06 -8.01
N TYR A 65 -6.29 4.03 -8.65
CA TYR A 65 -5.64 3.30 -9.75
C TYR A 65 -6.46 3.29 -11.05
N PRO A 66 -7.01 4.43 -11.53
CA PRO A 66 -7.94 4.43 -12.67
C PRO A 66 -7.31 3.88 -13.96
N GLN A 67 -6.02 4.15 -14.19
CA GLN A 67 -5.33 3.64 -15.37
C GLN A 67 -5.06 2.14 -15.31
N LEU A 68 -4.78 1.60 -14.11
CA LEU A 68 -4.63 0.16 -13.92
C LEU A 68 -5.96 -0.56 -14.09
N VAL A 69 -7.04 -0.01 -13.55
CA VAL A 69 -8.39 -0.55 -13.71
C VAL A 69 -8.75 -0.62 -15.18
N ARG A 70 -8.56 0.48 -15.94
CA ARG A 70 -8.78 0.50 -17.39
C ARG A 70 -7.95 -0.55 -18.13
N LEU A 71 -6.67 -0.70 -17.77
CA LEU A 71 -5.79 -1.72 -18.35
C LEU A 71 -6.31 -3.13 -18.05
N PHE A 72 -6.79 -3.39 -16.85
CA PHE A 72 -7.34 -4.69 -16.47
C PHE A 72 -8.65 -4.99 -17.20
N GLU A 73 -9.51 -4.00 -17.40
CA GLU A 73 -10.73 -4.13 -18.21
C GLU A 73 -10.39 -4.45 -19.66
N GLU A 74 -9.46 -3.70 -20.27
CA GLU A 74 -9.00 -3.91 -21.64
C GLU A 74 -8.41 -5.31 -21.87
N LEU A 75 -7.62 -5.79 -20.92
CA LEU A 75 -7.01 -7.11 -20.92
C LEU A 75 -7.93 -8.21 -20.38
N GLN A 76 -9.14 -7.89 -19.95
CA GLN A 76 -10.07 -8.82 -19.30
C GLN A 76 -9.46 -9.57 -18.10
N VAL A 77 -8.64 -8.89 -17.29
CA VAL A 77 -8.04 -9.47 -16.10
C VAL A 77 -9.10 -9.66 -15.02
N PRO A 78 -9.36 -10.87 -14.53
CA PRO A 78 -10.36 -11.09 -13.49
C PRO A 78 -9.85 -10.53 -12.15
N THR A 79 -10.71 -9.78 -11.46
CA THR A 79 -10.42 -9.20 -10.16
C THR A 79 -11.52 -9.55 -9.17
N VAL A 80 -11.18 -9.60 -7.88
CA VAL A 80 -12.12 -9.89 -6.80
C VAL A 80 -11.98 -8.86 -5.70
N ALA A 81 -13.07 -8.60 -4.98
CA ALA A 81 -13.05 -7.77 -3.80
C ALA A 81 -12.12 -8.36 -2.73
N SER A 82 -11.35 -7.51 -2.09
CA SER A 82 -10.40 -7.86 -1.04
C SER A 82 -10.54 -6.91 0.14
N GLU A 83 -10.05 -7.32 1.29
CA GLU A 83 -9.95 -6.48 2.47
C GLU A 83 -8.48 -6.08 2.67
N MET A 84 -8.26 -4.77 2.89
CA MET A 84 -6.97 -4.28 3.33
C MET A 84 -7.06 -3.98 4.82
N SER A 85 -6.62 -4.92 5.62
CA SER A 85 -6.57 -4.82 7.07
C SER A 85 -5.17 -4.45 7.56
N PHE A 86 -5.11 -3.88 8.76
CA PHE A 86 -3.86 -3.56 9.45
C PHE A 86 -3.95 -4.07 10.88
N SER A 87 -2.94 -4.82 11.29
CA SER A 87 -2.79 -5.31 12.66
C SER A 87 -1.37 -5.10 13.15
N VAL A 88 -1.23 -4.97 14.46
CA VAL A 88 0.06 -4.84 15.14
C VAL A 88 0.15 -5.91 16.22
N GLN A 89 1.26 -6.64 16.20
CA GLN A 89 1.68 -7.49 17.29
C GLN A 89 3.11 -7.08 17.68
N SER A 90 3.29 -6.64 18.92
CA SER A 90 4.58 -6.22 19.47
C SER A 90 4.83 -6.92 20.80
N PRO A 91 5.57 -8.04 20.82
CA PRO A 91 5.89 -8.76 22.06
C PRO A 91 6.61 -7.90 23.08
N ALA A 92 7.49 -7.00 22.63
CA ALA A 92 8.26 -6.12 23.51
C ALA A 92 7.40 -5.15 24.34
N SER A 93 6.26 -4.71 23.79
CA SER A 93 5.30 -3.82 24.47
C SER A 93 4.03 -4.54 24.93
N ASP A 94 3.96 -5.86 24.73
CA ASP A 94 2.78 -6.70 24.98
C ASP A 94 1.50 -6.08 24.36
N LEU A 95 1.62 -5.60 23.12
CA LEU A 95 0.55 -4.94 22.38
C LEU A 95 0.12 -5.80 21.20
N GLU A 96 -1.19 -6.11 21.14
CA GLU A 96 -1.83 -6.78 20.03
C GLU A 96 -3.21 -6.17 19.77
N TRP A 97 -3.41 -5.69 18.53
CA TRP A 97 -4.66 -5.08 18.10
C TRP A 97 -4.77 -5.03 16.57
N SER A 98 -5.99 -4.81 16.06
CA SER A 98 -6.24 -4.58 14.63
C SER A 98 -7.31 -3.49 14.44
N GLY A 99 -7.15 -2.71 13.39
CA GLY A 99 -8.07 -1.62 13.03
C GLY A 99 -9.34 -2.05 12.28
N CYS A 100 -9.65 -3.36 12.19
CA CYS A 100 -10.77 -3.84 11.37
C CYS A 100 -12.15 -3.60 12.01
N SER A 101 -12.25 -3.74 13.33
CA SER A 101 -13.51 -3.59 14.07
C SER A 101 -13.23 -3.22 15.53
N LEU A 102 -14.24 -2.73 16.26
CA LEU A 102 -14.09 -2.49 17.70
C LEU A 102 -13.72 -3.76 18.46
N ASN A 103 -14.19 -4.91 18.03
CA ASN A 103 -13.83 -6.19 18.65
C ASN A 103 -12.33 -6.49 18.50
N THR A 104 -11.75 -6.22 17.34
CA THR A 104 -10.33 -6.45 17.06
C THR A 104 -9.43 -5.33 17.58
N VAL A 105 -9.91 -4.08 17.64
CA VAL A 105 -9.21 -2.98 18.33
C VAL A 105 -8.96 -3.35 19.79
N PHE A 106 -9.95 -3.93 20.44
CA PHE A 106 -9.85 -4.42 21.82
C PHE A 106 -9.67 -5.95 21.90
N ALA A 107 -8.88 -6.55 21.00
CA ALA A 107 -8.55 -7.97 21.03
C ALA A 107 -8.00 -8.36 22.40
N GLN A 108 -7.11 -7.55 22.95
CA GLN A 108 -6.71 -7.62 24.36
C GLN A 108 -7.70 -6.81 25.21
N ARG A 109 -8.67 -7.47 25.85
CA ARG A 109 -9.77 -6.82 26.61
C ARG A 109 -9.30 -5.87 27.71
N ARG A 110 -8.11 -6.10 28.29
CA ARG A 110 -7.48 -5.19 29.27
C ARG A 110 -7.25 -3.77 28.70
N ASN A 111 -7.12 -3.63 27.39
CA ASN A 111 -6.91 -2.33 26.72
C ASN A 111 -8.13 -1.42 26.80
N LEU A 112 -9.32 -1.94 27.10
CA LEU A 112 -10.51 -1.12 27.38
C LEU A 112 -10.33 -0.16 28.55
N LEU A 113 -9.50 -0.54 29.54
CA LEU A 113 -9.23 0.24 30.74
C LEU A 113 -7.80 0.82 30.75
N SER A 114 -7.05 0.69 29.67
CA SER A 114 -5.66 1.18 29.58
C SER A 114 -5.63 2.63 29.10
N PRO A 115 -5.30 3.61 29.96
CA PRO A 115 -5.15 5.02 29.54
C PRO A 115 -4.11 5.19 28.42
N ARG A 116 -3.06 4.36 28.45
CA ARG A 116 -2.00 4.34 27.44
C ARG A 116 -2.54 3.95 26.07
N PHE A 117 -3.34 2.87 25.98
CA PHE A 117 -3.94 2.42 24.75
C PHE A 117 -5.04 3.37 24.23
N LEU A 118 -5.90 3.85 25.13
CA LEU A 118 -6.93 4.83 24.79
C LEU A 118 -6.32 6.15 24.31
N GLY A 119 -5.18 6.58 24.89
CA GLY A 119 -4.40 7.71 24.41
C GLY A 119 -3.87 7.51 23.00
N MET A 120 -3.40 6.30 22.66
CA MET A 120 -2.99 5.94 21.30
C MET A 120 -4.16 6.08 20.31
N LEU A 121 -5.33 5.58 20.65
CA LEU A 121 -6.52 5.71 19.79
C LEU A 121 -6.93 7.17 19.59
N ALA A 122 -6.85 7.98 20.65
CA ALA A 122 -7.10 9.42 20.55
C ALA A 122 -6.07 10.11 19.63
N ASP A 123 -4.80 9.75 19.73
CA ASP A 123 -3.74 10.25 18.86
C ASP A 123 -3.95 9.81 17.39
N ILE A 124 -4.42 8.59 17.12
CA ILE A 124 -4.79 8.14 15.77
C ILE A 124 -5.85 9.06 15.18
N LEU A 125 -6.94 9.31 15.90
CA LEU A 125 -8.02 10.19 15.43
C LEU A 125 -7.53 11.64 15.24
N ARG A 126 -6.68 12.12 16.12
CA ARG A 126 -6.07 13.46 16.03
C ARG A 126 -5.15 13.57 14.82
N PHE A 127 -4.31 12.58 14.58
CA PHE A 127 -3.42 12.51 13.41
C PHE A 127 -4.24 12.49 12.12
N ASN A 128 -5.25 11.63 12.03
CA ASN A 128 -6.11 11.51 10.86
C ASN A 128 -6.77 12.84 10.52
N ARG A 129 -7.33 13.55 11.52
CA ARG A 129 -7.95 14.87 11.32
C ARG A 129 -6.94 15.92 10.86
N LEU A 130 -5.78 15.98 11.51
CA LEU A 130 -4.72 16.92 11.17
C LEU A 130 -4.17 16.67 9.76
N ALA A 131 -3.85 15.41 9.44
CA ALA A 131 -3.30 15.01 8.15
C ALA A 131 -4.30 15.25 7.00
N THR A 132 -5.57 14.93 7.20
CA THR A 132 -6.63 15.22 6.22
C THR A 132 -6.74 16.72 5.96
N GLY A 133 -6.82 17.54 7.02
CA GLY A 133 -6.91 18.99 6.87
C GLY A 133 -5.68 19.61 6.18
N LEU A 134 -4.47 19.08 6.40
CA LEU A 134 -3.26 19.52 5.69
C LEU A 134 -3.30 19.13 4.21
N ALA A 135 -3.72 17.89 3.90
CA ALA A 135 -3.83 17.43 2.52
C ALA A 135 -4.85 18.24 1.72
N GLU A 136 -6.01 18.54 2.30
CA GLU A 136 -7.08 19.28 1.64
C GLU A 136 -6.71 20.75 1.38
N ARG A 137 -5.95 21.38 2.27
CA ARG A 137 -5.48 22.77 2.09
C ARG A 137 -4.27 22.89 1.17
N GLY A 138 -3.58 21.80 0.86
CA GLY A 138 -2.32 21.84 0.09
C GLY A 138 -1.22 22.64 0.78
N ALA A 139 -1.12 22.57 2.10
CA ALA A 139 -0.17 23.34 2.90
C ALA A 139 1.29 22.85 2.71
N GLU A 140 1.84 23.08 1.53
CA GLU A 140 3.13 22.54 1.06
C GLU A 140 4.30 22.87 2.00
N HIS A 141 4.34 24.07 2.55
CA HIS A 141 5.42 24.48 3.46
C HIS A 141 5.39 23.74 4.79
N GLU A 142 4.20 23.43 5.32
CA GLU A 142 4.03 22.63 6.54
C GLU A 142 4.35 21.14 6.29
N LEU A 143 4.21 20.70 5.04
CA LEU A 143 4.41 19.33 4.63
C LEU A 143 5.86 18.98 4.28
N GLN A 144 6.80 19.93 4.29
CA GLN A 144 8.20 19.70 3.90
C GLN A 144 9.08 19.13 5.02
N MET A 145 8.66 19.24 6.29
CA MET A 145 9.43 18.73 7.42
C MET A 145 9.48 17.20 7.44
N ALA A 146 10.43 16.64 8.19
CA ALA A 146 10.52 15.20 8.41
C ALA A 146 9.36 14.68 9.28
N ILE A 147 9.01 13.41 9.11
CA ILE A 147 7.96 12.75 9.92
C ILE A 147 8.27 12.89 11.41
N GLY A 148 9.53 12.66 11.82
CA GLY A 148 9.94 12.79 13.22
C GLY A 148 9.67 14.17 13.79
N ASP A 149 10.10 15.21 13.07
CA ASP A 149 9.92 16.61 13.49
C ASP A 149 8.44 16.99 13.59
N PHE A 150 7.63 16.52 12.63
CA PHE A 150 6.18 16.73 12.65
C PHE A 150 5.53 16.09 13.89
N LEU A 151 5.92 14.86 14.22
CA LEU A 151 5.40 14.15 15.40
C LEU A 151 5.81 14.85 16.70
N ASP A 152 7.02 15.39 16.77
CA ASP A 152 7.52 16.13 17.92
C ASP A 152 6.80 17.47 18.08
N GLN A 153 6.69 18.24 17.00
CA GLN A 153 5.99 19.54 16.98
C GLN A 153 4.53 19.39 17.42
N HIS A 154 3.86 18.34 16.97
CA HIS A 154 2.48 18.07 17.34
C HIS A 154 2.32 17.20 18.60
N ARG A 155 3.40 16.89 19.31
CA ARG A 155 3.41 16.14 20.58
C ARG A 155 2.68 14.82 20.53
N PHE A 156 2.93 14.03 19.47
CA PHE A 156 2.42 12.66 19.39
C PHE A 156 3.21 11.73 20.30
N GLY A 157 2.51 10.94 21.13
CA GLY A 157 3.13 10.06 22.12
C GLY A 157 3.87 8.86 21.52
N ALA A 158 4.80 8.29 22.31
CA ALA A 158 5.58 7.12 21.89
C ALA A 158 4.69 5.92 21.52
N VAL A 159 3.60 5.72 22.26
CA VAL A 159 2.67 4.61 21.98
C VAL A 159 2.00 4.72 20.62
N PHE A 160 1.64 5.94 20.20
CA PHE A 160 1.12 6.21 18.86
C PHE A 160 2.18 5.92 17.79
N ARG A 161 3.41 6.40 18.01
CA ARG A 161 4.51 6.21 17.06
C ARG A 161 4.86 4.73 16.88
N GLU A 162 5.09 4.02 17.96
CA GLU A 162 5.59 2.64 17.96
C GLU A 162 4.47 1.60 17.82
N GLY A 163 3.29 1.89 18.35
CA GLY A 163 2.15 0.97 18.33
C GLY A 163 1.20 1.14 17.14
N TYR A 164 1.36 2.19 16.32
CA TYR A 164 0.52 2.43 15.15
C TYR A 164 1.30 2.94 13.96
N LEU A 165 1.87 4.17 14.03
CA LEU A 165 2.33 4.87 12.83
C LEU A 165 3.53 4.18 12.18
N LEU A 166 4.58 3.89 12.93
CA LEU A 166 5.79 3.25 12.40
C LEU A 166 5.54 1.84 11.88
N PRO A 167 4.79 0.97 12.57
CA PRO A 167 4.39 -0.32 12.00
C PRO A 167 3.58 -0.18 10.70
N MET A 168 2.65 0.77 10.64
CA MET A 168 1.85 1.01 9.42
C MET A 168 2.73 1.47 8.25
N ILE A 169 3.62 2.43 8.48
CA ILE A 169 4.56 2.90 7.46
C ILE A 169 5.50 1.76 7.04
N GLY A 170 5.98 0.98 8.01
CA GLY A 170 6.87 -0.16 7.79
C GLY A 170 6.29 -1.21 6.86
N CYS A 171 5.02 -1.56 7.02
CA CYS A 171 4.39 -2.53 6.13
C CYS A 171 4.08 -1.95 4.75
N ILE A 172 3.88 -0.64 4.61
CA ILE A 172 3.63 0.01 3.31
C ILE A 172 4.91 0.08 2.46
N TRP A 173 6.03 0.53 3.04
CA TRP A 173 7.26 0.80 2.30
C TRP A 173 8.39 -0.19 2.54
N SER A 174 8.20 -1.20 3.38
CA SER A 174 9.21 -2.24 3.70
C SER A 174 10.58 -1.65 4.04
N CYS A 175 10.58 -0.55 4.81
CA CYS A 175 11.76 0.23 5.13
C CYS A 175 11.98 0.26 6.66
N PRO A 176 13.23 0.27 7.16
CA PRO A 176 13.51 0.38 8.58
C PRO A 176 12.91 1.63 9.22
N THR A 177 12.37 1.49 10.42
CA THR A 177 11.59 2.54 11.10
C THR A 177 12.37 3.80 11.42
N ASP A 178 13.67 3.68 11.70
CA ASP A 178 14.58 4.81 11.96
C ASP A 178 14.79 5.69 10.71
N GLN A 179 14.82 5.07 9.54
CA GLN A 179 14.92 5.79 8.28
C GLN A 179 13.62 6.51 7.94
N MET A 180 12.48 5.90 8.27
CA MET A 180 11.15 6.48 7.99
C MET A 180 10.91 7.81 8.69
N LEU A 181 11.42 7.98 9.89
CA LEU A 181 11.30 9.26 10.62
C LEU A 181 11.96 10.44 9.89
N ARG A 182 12.87 10.17 8.96
CA ARG A 182 13.54 11.18 8.12
C ARG A 182 12.81 11.48 6.81
N PHE A 183 11.80 10.68 6.45
CA PHE A 183 11.01 10.97 5.25
C PHE A 183 10.18 12.24 5.40
N PRO A 184 9.94 12.96 4.28
CA PRO A 184 9.04 14.11 4.29
C PRO A 184 7.63 13.70 4.71
N ILE A 185 7.05 14.39 5.69
CA ILE A 185 5.68 14.16 6.14
C ILE A 185 4.67 14.36 5.00
N ALA A 186 4.96 15.24 4.04
CA ALA A 186 4.16 15.45 2.84
C ALA A 186 3.88 14.15 2.09
N THR A 187 4.91 13.33 1.88
CA THR A 187 4.79 12.05 1.17
C THR A 187 3.86 11.10 1.91
N LEU A 188 4.01 10.98 3.23
CA LEU A 188 3.15 10.16 4.06
C LEU A 188 1.69 10.62 4.00
N ILE A 189 1.45 11.91 4.23
CA ILE A 189 0.10 12.47 4.29
C ILE A 189 -0.60 12.32 2.95
N ARG A 190 0.05 12.69 1.84
CA ARG A 190 -0.52 12.56 0.49
C ARG A 190 -0.84 11.10 0.15
N PHE A 191 0.10 10.20 0.45
CA PHE A 191 -0.11 8.78 0.24
C PHE A 191 -1.30 8.26 1.04
N CYS A 192 -1.32 8.48 2.35
CA CYS A 192 -2.40 8.03 3.22
C CYS A 192 -3.75 8.64 2.87
N HIS A 193 -3.79 9.93 2.51
CA HIS A 193 -5.01 10.61 2.08
C HIS A 193 -5.55 10.03 0.77
N ASN A 194 -4.71 9.89 -0.25
CA ASN A 194 -5.10 9.34 -1.55
C ASN A 194 -5.62 7.89 -1.42
N HIS A 195 -5.00 7.08 -0.58
CA HIS A 195 -5.38 5.68 -0.40
C HIS A 195 -6.48 5.47 0.65
N GLY A 196 -6.99 6.53 1.27
CA GLY A 196 -8.05 6.45 2.28
C GLY A 196 -7.61 5.79 3.60
N LEU A 197 -6.30 5.76 3.90
CA LEU A 197 -5.76 5.09 5.09
C LEU A 197 -5.99 5.88 6.38
N ILE A 198 -6.14 7.21 6.26
CA ILE A 198 -6.46 8.11 7.38
C ILE A 198 -7.96 8.41 7.48
N GLN A 199 -8.79 7.70 6.71
CA GLN A 199 -10.25 7.79 6.78
C GLN A 199 -10.79 6.71 7.71
N VAL A 200 -11.74 7.07 8.57
CA VAL A 200 -12.45 6.12 9.45
C VAL A 200 -13.68 5.55 8.73
N ALA A 201 -14.34 6.36 7.89
CA ALA A 201 -15.48 6.00 7.07
C ALA A 201 -15.18 6.24 5.58
N ASP A 202 -16.03 5.74 4.70
CA ASP A 202 -15.93 5.90 3.24
C ASP A 202 -14.59 5.44 2.64
N ARG A 203 -14.02 4.39 3.22
CA ARG A 203 -12.81 3.76 2.69
C ARG A 203 -13.09 3.16 1.31
N PRO A 204 -12.14 3.26 0.35
CA PRO A 204 -12.32 2.62 -0.94
C PRO A 204 -12.41 1.11 -0.79
N GLN A 205 -13.25 0.45 -1.61
CA GLN A 205 -13.22 -1.00 -1.74
C GLN A 205 -11.90 -1.40 -2.41
N TRP A 206 -11.16 -2.27 -1.77
CA TRP A 206 -9.94 -2.85 -2.31
C TRP A 206 -10.24 -4.09 -3.13
N HIS A 207 -9.41 -4.35 -4.12
CA HIS A 207 -9.49 -5.50 -5.02
C HIS A 207 -8.12 -6.14 -5.16
N THR A 208 -8.11 -7.40 -5.52
CA THR A 208 -6.90 -8.13 -5.92
C THR A 208 -7.14 -8.87 -7.23
N VAL A 209 -6.06 -9.27 -7.90
CA VAL A 209 -6.15 -10.06 -9.14
C VAL A 209 -6.45 -11.52 -8.78
N GLN A 210 -7.52 -12.06 -9.35
CA GLN A 210 -7.86 -13.46 -9.14
C GLN A 210 -6.78 -14.39 -9.73
N GLY A 211 -6.22 -15.27 -8.92
CA GLY A 211 -5.12 -16.15 -9.30
C GLY A 211 -3.74 -15.49 -9.30
N GLY A 212 -3.65 -14.28 -8.72
CA GLY A 212 -2.41 -13.54 -8.51
C GLY A 212 -2.04 -12.60 -9.65
N SER A 213 -1.17 -11.65 -9.36
CA SER A 213 -0.75 -10.58 -10.25
C SER A 213 -0.07 -11.09 -11.55
N ARG A 214 0.49 -12.28 -11.54
CA ARG A 214 1.02 -12.93 -12.76
C ARG A 214 0.01 -12.98 -13.91
N GLN A 215 -1.29 -12.99 -13.62
CA GLN A 215 -2.34 -13.08 -14.64
C GLN A 215 -2.31 -11.89 -15.60
N TYR A 216 -2.17 -10.67 -15.09
CA TYR A 216 -2.09 -9.50 -15.94
C TYR A 216 -0.74 -9.42 -16.69
N VAL A 217 0.35 -9.86 -16.06
CA VAL A 217 1.67 -9.93 -16.70
C VAL A 217 1.62 -10.85 -17.92
N GLN A 218 1.08 -12.07 -17.75
CA GLN A 218 0.93 -13.03 -18.84
C GLN A 218 0.07 -12.50 -19.97
N ARG A 219 -1.05 -11.82 -19.64
CA ARG A 219 -1.92 -11.21 -20.66
C ARG A 219 -1.24 -10.07 -21.42
N LEU A 220 -0.49 -9.21 -20.75
CA LEU A 220 0.32 -8.18 -21.41
C LEU A 220 1.35 -8.80 -22.33
N MET A 221 2.10 -9.80 -21.86
CA MET A 221 3.11 -10.49 -22.67
C MET A 221 2.54 -11.19 -23.90
N ALA A 222 1.31 -11.72 -23.82
CA ALA A 222 0.64 -12.36 -24.95
C ALA A 222 0.31 -11.37 -26.09
N HIS A 223 0.37 -10.07 -25.85
CA HIS A 223 0.13 -9.01 -26.83
C HIS A 223 1.41 -8.34 -27.35
N LEU A 224 2.58 -8.74 -26.86
CA LEU A 224 3.88 -8.20 -27.25
C LEU A 224 4.66 -9.17 -28.13
#